data_2562d476b08a044c04edb47a6f1dd9e6
#
_entry.id   2562d476b08a044c04edb47a6f1dd9e6
#
_cell.length_a   1.000
_cell.length_b   1.000
_cell.length_c   1.000
_cell.angle_alpha   90.00
_cell.angle_beta   90.00
_cell.angle_gamma   90.00
#
_symmetry.space_group_name_H-M   'P 1'
#
loop_
_entity.id
_entity.type
_entity.pdbx_description
1 polymer ?
#
loop_
_entity_poly.entity_id
_entity_poly.type
_entity_poly.pdbx_seq_one_letter_code
_entity_poly.pdbx_strand_id
1 'polypeptide(L)'
;LQREARDGLNHVDQPAGDPKLRQQRVLLVGRLQRLQRMGLATEERPGVWAVHVDAEQTLRALGERGDIIRTMQRAMGNQQRDLAVFQPGEDSRSIIGRVAAKGLADELHDKGYLVVDGIDGKAHYVALPAKTEVEQFPIGAVVEVKGSASVRETDRTITALAAHGLYRTDHHLTIAQSQSTPEPREVVDTHVRRLEALRRLGIVERMAEGVWRVPDDLPEQGRQYDAQRLSDVAVELRSHLPIEQQTRVIGATWLDQRLICDGKGVGDLGFGSEVKDALQQRSDFLIQQGLAERHGQRVVLAGKLLATLRGRELATAGRTIAAETGLQHRPAADGERVRGVYRRSVMLASGRFAMLDDGLGFRLVPWKPVIQHRLGQTLVATVRGAAVSWEVGRQRGPAVG
;
A
#
# COMPACT_ATOMS: atom_id res chain seq x y z
N LEU A 1 -10.33 20.69 -29.66
CA LEU A 1 -10.58 22.11 -29.31
C LEU A 1 -9.26 22.86 -29.10
N GLN A 2 -8.39 22.47 -28.17
CA GLN A 2 -7.13 23.20 -27.91
C GLN A 2 -6.16 23.19 -29.12
N ARG A 3 -6.11 22.08 -29.91
CA ARG A 3 -5.27 21.97 -31.12
C ARG A 3 -5.81 22.77 -32.31
N GLU A 4 -7.07 23.13 -32.30
CA GLU A 4 -7.76 23.85 -33.38
C GLU A 4 -7.98 25.32 -33.03
N ALA A 5 -7.55 25.77 -31.86
CA ALA A 5 -7.65 27.14 -31.42
C ALA A 5 -6.74 28.06 -32.27
N ARG A 6 -7.30 29.16 -32.76
CA ARG A 6 -6.56 30.26 -33.43
C ARG A 6 -6.41 31.38 -32.40
N ASP A 7 -5.19 31.81 -32.16
CA ASP A 7 -4.89 32.86 -31.16
C ASP A 7 -5.42 32.55 -29.76
N GLY A 8 -5.42 31.24 -29.37
CA GLY A 8 -5.96 30.76 -28.08
C GLY A 8 -7.49 30.71 -28.02
N LEU A 9 -8.21 31.04 -29.08
CA LEU A 9 -9.67 31.08 -29.17
C LEU A 9 -10.22 30.02 -30.12
N ASN A 10 -11.31 29.40 -29.75
CA ASN A 10 -12.07 28.44 -30.57
C ASN A 10 -13.22 29.18 -31.26
N HIS A 11 -13.16 29.28 -32.59
CA HIS A 11 -14.18 29.89 -33.43
C HIS A 11 -15.15 28.84 -33.94
N VAL A 12 -16.42 29.03 -33.66
CA VAL A 12 -17.51 28.16 -34.14
C VAL A 12 -18.21 28.83 -35.28
N ASP A 13 -17.65 28.71 -36.50
CA ASP A 13 -18.18 29.30 -37.71
C ASP A 13 -19.56 28.75 -38.07
N GLN A 14 -20.38 29.56 -38.74
CA GLN A 14 -21.67 29.12 -39.28
C GLN A 14 -21.43 28.23 -40.51
N PRO A 15 -21.83 26.93 -40.49
CA PRO A 15 -21.60 26.08 -41.65
C PRO A 15 -22.50 26.49 -42.81
N ALA A 16 -21.91 26.77 -43.94
CA ALA A 16 -22.62 27.00 -45.19
C ALA A 16 -23.15 25.67 -45.73
N GLY A 17 -24.44 25.40 -45.52
CA GLY A 17 -25.21 24.42 -46.31
C GLY A 17 -25.02 22.91 -46.01
N ASP A 18 -23.86 22.43 -45.58
CA ASP A 18 -23.57 21.00 -45.39
C ASP A 18 -24.21 20.41 -44.09
N PRO A 19 -25.06 19.38 -44.19
CA PRO A 19 -25.69 18.76 -43.04
C PRO A 19 -24.68 18.14 -42.02
N LYS A 20 -23.56 17.61 -42.48
CA LYS A 20 -22.51 17.04 -41.61
C LYS A 20 -21.82 18.12 -40.77
N LEU A 21 -21.48 19.24 -41.36
CA LEU A 21 -20.90 20.38 -40.69
C LEU A 21 -21.85 21.01 -39.67
N ARG A 22 -23.17 21.03 -39.96
CA ARG A 22 -24.18 21.47 -39.01
C ARG A 22 -24.27 20.56 -37.79
N GLN A 23 -24.21 19.24 -37.97
CA GLN A 23 -24.24 18.28 -36.87
C GLN A 23 -22.97 18.39 -36.01
N GLN A 24 -21.80 18.51 -36.62
CA GLN A 24 -20.51 18.73 -35.91
C GLN A 24 -20.56 20.03 -35.08
N ARG A 25 -21.12 21.10 -35.62
CA ARG A 25 -21.27 22.36 -34.90
C ARG A 25 -22.15 22.23 -33.66
N VAL A 26 -23.27 21.54 -33.74
CA VAL A 26 -24.18 21.31 -32.61
C VAL A 26 -23.45 20.55 -31.50
N LEU A 27 -22.68 19.53 -31.85
CA LEU A 27 -21.90 18.77 -30.89
C LEU A 27 -20.77 19.63 -30.26
N LEU A 28 -20.13 20.46 -31.07
CA LEU A 28 -19.05 21.35 -30.61
C LEU A 28 -19.59 22.41 -29.64
N VAL A 29 -20.69 23.09 -30.00
CA VAL A 29 -21.32 24.09 -29.13
C VAL A 29 -21.82 23.43 -27.84
N GLY A 30 -22.45 22.27 -27.92
CA GLY A 30 -22.90 21.52 -26.75
C GLY A 30 -21.74 21.17 -25.79
N ARG A 31 -20.58 20.80 -26.35
CA ARG A 31 -19.37 20.55 -25.54
C ARG A 31 -18.85 21.83 -24.90
N LEU A 32 -18.76 22.92 -25.63
CA LEU A 32 -18.28 24.21 -25.11
C LEU A 32 -19.21 24.75 -24.01
N GLN A 33 -20.53 24.67 -24.19
CA GLN A 33 -21.51 25.04 -23.16
C GLN A 33 -21.38 24.15 -21.90
N ARG A 34 -21.08 22.85 -22.06
CA ARG A 34 -20.81 21.97 -20.92
C ARG A 34 -19.53 22.37 -20.18
N LEU A 35 -18.46 22.69 -20.91
CA LEU A 35 -17.22 23.20 -20.34
C LEU A 35 -17.43 24.54 -19.61
N GLN A 36 -18.25 25.43 -20.16
CA GLN A 36 -18.62 26.70 -19.53
C GLN A 36 -19.32 26.47 -18.18
N ARG A 37 -20.30 25.56 -18.12
CA ARG A 37 -20.98 25.19 -16.86
C ARG A 37 -20.02 24.61 -15.83
N MET A 38 -18.92 24.03 -16.24
CA MET A 38 -17.84 23.50 -15.37
C MET A 38 -16.77 24.56 -15.06
N GLY A 39 -16.91 25.82 -15.56
CA GLY A 39 -15.93 26.87 -15.38
C GLY A 39 -14.63 26.68 -16.18
N LEU A 40 -14.63 25.77 -17.18
CA LEU A 40 -13.44 25.42 -17.99
C LEU A 40 -13.42 26.08 -19.37
N ALA A 41 -14.44 26.84 -19.73
CA ALA A 41 -14.50 27.64 -20.93
C ALA A 41 -15.33 28.90 -20.71
N THR A 42 -15.04 29.98 -21.46
CA THR A 42 -15.79 31.24 -21.44
C THR A 42 -16.13 31.62 -22.87
N GLU A 43 -17.37 32.04 -23.12
CA GLU A 43 -17.75 32.62 -24.41
C GLU A 43 -17.41 34.11 -24.38
N GLU A 44 -16.35 34.50 -25.10
CA GLU A 44 -15.87 35.87 -25.19
C GLU A 44 -16.78 36.74 -26.09
N ARG A 45 -17.27 36.13 -27.16
CA ARG A 45 -18.27 36.72 -28.12
C ARG A 45 -19.11 35.59 -28.68
N PRO A 46 -20.29 35.87 -29.23
CA PRO A 46 -21.11 34.86 -29.85
C PRO A 46 -20.34 33.98 -30.84
N GLY A 47 -20.21 32.68 -30.51
CA GLY A 47 -19.47 31.73 -31.33
C GLY A 47 -17.94 31.73 -31.15
N VAL A 48 -17.39 32.55 -30.25
CA VAL A 48 -15.95 32.59 -29.94
C VAL A 48 -15.69 32.24 -28.50
N TRP A 49 -14.95 31.17 -28.29
CA TRP A 49 -14.78 30.56 -26.99
C TRP A 49 -13.30 30.46 -26.55
N ALA A 50 -13.00 30.92 -25.34
CA ALA A 50 -11.76 30.66 -24.66
C ALA A 50 -11.88 29.38 -23.82
N VAL A 51 -11.01 28.41 -24.04
CA VAL A 51 -10.94 27.18 -23.22
C VAL A 51 -9.71 27.29 -22.33
N HIS A 52 -9.89 27.05 -21.03
CA HIS A 52 -8.81 27.15 -20.06
C HIS A 52 -7.67 26.17 -20.41
N VAL A 53 -6.43 26.60 -20.18
CA VAL A 53 -5.22 25.79 -20.50
C VAL A 53 -5.26 24.46 -19.77
N ASP A 54 -5.77 24.45 -18.53
CA ASP A 54 -5.82 23.26 -17.67
C ASP A 54 -7.11 22.43 -17.88
N ALA A 55 -7.97 22.79 -18.84
CA ALA A 55 -9.27 22.12 -19.03
C ALA A 55 -9.13 20.61 -19.29
N GLU A 56 -8.13 20.19 -20.08
CA GLU A 56 -7.87 18.78 -20.36
C GLU A 56 -7.47 18.02 -19.10
N GLN A 57 -6.54 18.58 -18.32
CA GLN A 57 -6.05 17.97 -17.08
C GLN A 57 -7.18 17.87 -16.04
N THR A 58 -7.98 18.94 -15.90
CA THR A 58 -9.14 18.96 -15.00
C THR A 58 -10.20 17.94 -15.40
N LEU A 59 -10.52 17.84 -16.70
CA LEU A 59 -11.47 16.84 -17.20
C LEU A 59 -10.99 15.42 -17.00
N ARG A 60 -9.70 15.17 -17.17
CA ARG A 60 -9.07 13.86 -16.92
C ARG A 60 -9.19 13.49 -15.45
N ALA A 61 -8.82 14.40 -14.54
CA ALA A 61 -8.93 14.19 -13.10
C ALA A 61 -10.38 13.93 -12.64
N LEU A 62 -11.36 14.66 -13.20
CA LEU A 62 -12.78 14.44 -12.92
C LEU A 62 -13.28 13.09 -13.47
N GLY A 63 -12.77 12.66 -14.63
CA GLY A 63 -13.06 11.35 -15.21
C GLY A 63 -12.54 10.22 -14.33
N GLU A 64 -11.27 10.29 -13.94
CA GLU A 64 -10.62 9.31 -13.03
C GLU A 64 -11.38 9.22 -11.70
N ARG A 65 -11.75 10.36 -11.12
CA ARG A 65 -12.53 10.40 -9.88
C ARG A 65 -13.90 9.73 -10.02
N GLY A 66 -14.58 9.97 -11.16
CA GLY A 66 -15.85 9.32 -11.47
C GLY A 66 -15.74 7.82 -11.65
N ASP A 67 -14.66 7.33 -12.24
CA ASP A 67 -14.37 5.90 -12.42
C ASP A 67 -14.05 5.21 -11.09
N ILE A 68 -13.27 5.86 -10.22
CA ILE A 68 -12.98 5.39 -8.87
C ILE A 68 -14.28 5.23 -8.07
N ILE A 69 -15.15 6.25 -8.05
CA ILE A 69 -16.44 6.20 -7.33
C ILE A 69 -17.31 5.04 -7.84
N ARG A 70 -17.44 4.88 -9.15
CA ARG A 70 -18.22 3.77 -9.75
C ARG A 70 -17.66 2.40 -9.39
N THR A 71 -16.32 2.27 -9.36
CA THR A 71 -15.64 1.04 -8.98
C THR A 71 -15.93 0.69 -7.52
N MET A 72 -15.83 1.66 -6.62
CA MET A 72 -16.11 1.47 -5.20
C MET A 72 -17.59 1.12 -4.96
N GLN A 73 -18.53 1.84 -5.60
CA GLN A 73 -19.96 1.53 -5.50
C GLN A 73 -20.28 0.11 -5.99
N ARG A 74 -19.67 -0.31 -7.10
CA ARG A 74 -19.83 -1.68 -7.61
C ARG A 74 -19.26 -2.71 -6.64
N ALA A 75 -18.10 -2.46 -6.06
CA ALA A 75 -17.46 -3.33 -5.09
C ALA A 75 -18.29 -3.51 -3.81
N MET A 76 -18.94 -2.44 -3.36
CA MET A 76 -19.78 -2.46 -2.15
C MET A 76 -21.19 -2.97 -2.41
N GLY A 77 -21.65 -3.04 -3.69
CA GLY A 77 -23.00 -3.49 -4.04
C GLY A 77 -24.09 -2.69 -3.34
N ASN A 78 -24.96 -3.37 -2.57
CA ASN A 78 -26.04 -2.73 -1.81
C ASN A 78 -25.63 -2.18 -0.44
N GLN A 79 -24.36 -2.35 -0.05
CA GLN A 79 -23.88 -1.86 1.24
C GLN A 79 -23.54 -0.38 1.14
N GLN A 80 -24.25 0.45 1.92
CA GLN A 80 -23.91 1.87 2.01
C GLN A 80 -22.66 2.05 2.88
N ARG A 81 -21.64 2.68 2.32
CA ARG A 81 -20.39 3.07 2.98
C ARG A 81 -20.01 4.48 2.55
N ASP A 82 -19.42 5.22 3.46
CA ASP A 82 -18.69 6.43 3.10
C ASP A 82 -17.49 6.06 2.24
N LEU A 83 -17.35 6.72 1.08
CA LEU A 83 -16.28 6.44 0.14
C LEU A 83 -15.09 7.36 0.38
N ALA A 84 -13.90 6.79 0.52
CA ALA A 84 -12.65 7.51 0.69
C ALA A 84 -11.58 7.01 -0.28
N VAL A 85 -10.71 7.89 -0.74
CA VAL A 85 -9.51 7.51 -1.49
C VAL A 85 -8.34 7.59 -0.55
N PHE A 86 -7.61 6.50 -0.40
CA PHE A 86 -6.41 6.49 0.45
C PHE A 86 -5.30 7.35 -0.16
N GLN A 87 -4.86 8.35 0.59
CA GLN A 87 -3.78 9.26 0.21
C GLN A 87 -2.58 9.07 1.13
N PRO A 88 -1.47 8.46 0.65
CA PRO A 88 -0.34 8.09 1.49
C PRO A 88 0.32 9.24 2.27
N GLY A 89 0.10 10.49 1.88
CA GLY A 89 0.68 11.67 2.53
C GLY A 89 -0.22 12.31 3.58
N GLU A 90 -1.55 12.20 3.40
CA GLU A 90 -2.55 12.84 4.26
C GLU A 90 -3.00 11.89 5.38
N ASP A 91 -3.08 10.60 5.08
CA ASP A 91 -3.47 9.57 6.04
C ASP A 91 -2.27 9.12 6.88
N SER A 92 -2.07 9.70 8.04
CA SER A 92 -1.05 9.27 9.00
C SER A 92 -1.37 7.94 9.69
N ARG A 93 -2.61 7.45 9.56
CA ARG A 93 -3.10 6.21 10.18
C ARG A 93 -3.16 5.08 9.16
N SER A 94 -2.78 3.88 9.59
CA SER A 94 -3.00 2.69 8.79
C SER A 94 -4.51 2.38 8.71
N ILE A 95 -4.94 1.95 7.51
CA ILE A 95 -6.28 1.42 7.28
C ILE A 95 -6.22 -0.09 7.38
N ILE A 96 -7.10 -0.69 8.16
CA ILE A 96 -7.29 -2.13 8.23
C ILE A 96 -8.68 -2.45 7.71
N GLY A 97 -8.79 -3.45 6.85
CA GLY A 97 -10.08 -3.86 6.30
C GLY A 97 -9.99 -5.11 5.45
N ARG A 98 -11.16 -5.55 4.96
CA ARG A 98 -11.22 -6.68 4.01
C ARG A 98 -11.12 -6.18 2.58
N VAL A 99 -10.49 -6.94 1.73
CA VAL A 99 -10.47 -6.71 0.28
C VAL A 99 -11.86 -6.99 -0.28
N ALA A 100 -12.59 -5.95 -0.67
CA ALA A 100 -13.91 -6.06 -1.27
C ALA A 100 -13.83 -6.25 -2.80
N ALA A 101 -12.87 -5.57 -3.45
CA ALA A 101 -12.57 -5.77 -4.86
C ALA A 101 -11.10 -5.45 -5.14
N LYS A 102 -10.61 -5.96 -6.27
CA LYS A 102 -9.27 -5.71 -6.79
C LYS A 102 -9.29 -5.70 -8.32
N GLY A 103 -8.34 -5.04 -8.94
CA GLY A 103 -8.21 -5.01 -10.39
C GLY A 103 -7.04 -4.16 -10.88
N LEU A 104 -6.96 -3.98 -12.19
CA LEU A 104 -6.03 -3.07 -12.84
C LEU A 104 -6.74 -1.75 -13.10
N ALA A 105 -6.17 -0.64 -12.65
CA ALA A 105 -6.63 0.71 -12.91
C ALA A 105 -6.11 1.22 -14.26
N ASP A 106 -4.89 0.78 -14.64
CA ASP A 106 -4.23 1.13 -15.89
C ASP A 106 -3.44 -0.10 -16.38
N GLU A 107 -3.95 -0.73 -17.44
CA GLU A 107 -3.32 -1.91 -18.04
C GLU A 107 -1.99 -1.58 -18.75
N LEU A 108 -1.82 -0.33 -19.21
CA LEU A 108 -0.60 0.09 -19.91
C LEU A 108 0.58 0.29 -18.95
N HIS A 109 0.30 0.61 -17.69
CA HIS A 109 1.31 0.91 -16.68
C HIS A 109 1.33 -0.11 -15.52
N ASP A 110 0.63 -1.24 -15.64
CA ASP A 110 0.52 -2.29 -14.60
C ASP A 110 0.17 -1.73 -13.22
N LYS A 111 -0.72 -0.71 -13.18
CA LYS A 111 -1.19 -0.11 -11.94
C LYS A 111 -2.43 -0.82 -11.44
N GLY A 112 -2.28 -1.53 -10.33
CA GLY A 112 -3.38 -2.18 -9.65
C GLY A 112 -4.13 -1.26 -8.66
N TYR A 113 -5.31 -1.72 -8.23
CA TYR A 113 -6.04 -1.12 -7.12
C TYR A 113 -6.66 -2.18 -6.23
N LEU A 114 -6.93 -1.79 -4.99
CA LEU A 114 -7.81 -2.50 -4.07
C LEU A 114 -8.96 -1.58 -3.64
N VAL A 115 -10.13 -2.17 -3.44
CA VAL A 115 -11.20 -1.55 -2.64
C VAL A 115 -11.24 -2.27 -1.31
N VAL A 116 -10.99 -1.54 -0.24
CA VAL A 116 -10.87 -2.07 1.12
C VAL A 116 -12.07 -1.59 1.95
N ASP A 117 -12.94 -2.52 2.39
CA ASP A 117 -14.01 -2.25 3.36
C ASP A 117 -13.37 -2.19 4.75
N GLY A 118 -13.20 -0.97 5.27
CA GLY A 118 -12.42 -0.69 6.47
C GLY A 118 -13.17 -1.05 7.76
N ILE A 119 -12.41 -1.40 8.80
CA ILE A 119 -12.95 -1.57 10.16
C ILE A 119 -13.43 -0.24 10.75
N ASP A 120 -13.12 0.89 10.13
CA ASP A 120 -13.60 2.23 10.45
C ASP A 120 -14.99 2.54 9.89
N GLY A 121 -15.59 1.60 9.13
CA GLY A 121 -16.89 1.71 8.50
C GLY A 121 -16.90 2.42 7.16
N LYS A 122 -15.75 2.76 6.60
CA LYS A 122 -15.59 3.38 5.28
C LYS A 122 -15.09 2.38 4.24
N ALA A 123 -15.42 2.62 2.98
CA ALA A 123 -14.78 1.93 1.86
C ALA A 123 -13.64 2.80 1.33
N HIS A 124 -12.45 2.22 1.23
CA HIS A 124 -11.24 2.91 0.79
C HIS A 124 -10.79 2.39 -0.58
N TYR A 125 -10.61 3.31 -1.55
CA TYR A 125 -9.90 3.00 -2.78
C TYR A 125 -8.40 3.18 -2.55
N VAL A 126 -7.63 2.16 -2.83
CA VAL A 126 -6.18 2.11 -2.62
C VAL A 126 -5.51 1.86 -3.96
N ALA A 127 -4.83 2.87 -4.51
CA ALA A 127 -3.99 2.70 -5.68
C ALA A 127 -2.69 1.99 -5.28
N LEU A 128 -2.37 0.90 -5.97
CA LEU A 128 -1.16 0.11 -5.69
C LEU A 128 0.04 0.65 -6.47
N PRO A 129 1.26 0.51 -5.94
CA PRO A 129 2.48 0.77 -6.70
C PRO A 129 2.53 -0.07 -7.98
N ALA A 130 3.17 0.46 -9.02
CA ALA A 130 3.38 -0.29 -10.26
C ALA A 130 4.10 -1.62 -9.98
N LYS A 131 3.74 -2.67 -10.74
CA LYS A 131 4.27 -4.04 -10.60
C LYS A 131 3.89 -4.75 -9.30
N THR A 132 2.94 -4.23 -8.52
CA THR A 132 2.40 -4.98 -7.39
C THR A 132 1.51 -6.11 -7.91
N GLU A 133 1.81 -7.35 -7.54
CA GLU A 133 0.99 -8.51 -7.89
C GLU A 133 -0.34 -8.45 -7.12
N VAL A 134 -1.40 -8.01 -7.79
CA VAL A 134 -2.75 -7.85 -7.20
C VAL A 134 -3.29 -9.19 -6.70
N GLU A 135 -2.86 -10.29 -7.33
CA GLU A 135 -3.32 -11.64 -7.02
C GLU A 135 -2.92 -12.12 -5.61
N GLN A 136 -1.87 -11.55 -5.01
CA GLN A 136 -1.48 -11.86 -3.63
C GLN A 136 -2.51 -11.41 -2.57
N PHE A 137 -3.50 -10.57 -2.95
CA PHE A 137 -4.56 -10.09 -2.07
C PHE A 137 -5.90 -10.73 -2.46
N PRO A 138 -6.28 -11.89 -1.92
CA PRO A 138 -7.57 -12.51 -2.19
C PRO A 138 -8.75 -11.64 -1.75
N ILE A 139 -9.86 -11.72 -2.49
CA ILE A 139 -11.13 -11.10 -2.04
C ILE A 139 -11.55 -11.73 -0.71
N GLY A 140 -12.00 -10.92 0.25
CA GLY A 140 -12.33 -11.34 1.62
C GLY A 140 -11.14 -11.39 2.58
N ALA A 141 -9.90 -11.37 2.08
CA ALA A 141 -8.70 -11.29 2.91
C ALA A 141 -8.65 -9.99 3.72
N VAL A 142 -8.04 -10.04 4.90
CA VAL A 142 -7.81 -8.84 5.72
C VAL A 142 -6.43 -8.28 5.41
N VAL A 143 -6.39 -7.00 5.07
CA VAL A 143 -5.17 -6.25 4.76
C VAL A 143 -5.00 -5.05 5.68
N GLU A 144 -3.77 -4.64 5.87
CA GLU A 144 -3.41 -3.34 6.43
C GLU A 144 -2.70 -2.50 5.39
N VAL A 145 -3.20 -1.29 5.16
CA VAL A 145 -2.69 -0.32 4.21
C VAL A 145 -2.01 0.81 4.96
N LYS A 146 -0.78 1.11 4.60
CA LYS A 146 0.03 2.19 5.20
C LYS A 146 0.65 3.05 4.11
N GLY A 147 0.82 4.34 4.39
CA GLY A 147 1.76 5.15 3.64
C GLY A 147 3.19 4.70 3.96
N SER A 148 3.99 4.37 2.95
CA SER A 148 5.36 3.87 3.16
C SER A 148 6.43 4.95 3.05
N ALA A 149 6.06 6.17 2.66
CA ALA A 149 7.00 7.28 2.56
C ALA A 149 7.58 7.63 3.93
N SER A 150 8.88 7.44 4.06
CA SER A 150 9.65 7.87 5.24
C SER A 150 10.27 9.25 5.00
N VAL A 151 10.47 9.99 6.09
CA VAL A 151 11.24 11.24 6.04
C VAL A 151 12.65 10.96 5.55
N ARG A 152 13.08 11.63 4.46
CA ARG A 152 14.44 11.47 3.95
C ARG A 152 15.46 12.11 4.86
N GLU A 153 16.61 11.46 5.02
CA GLU A 153 17.74 12.02 5.76
C GLU A 153 18.23 13.32 5.12
N THR A 154 18.17 13.42 3.79
CA THR A 154 18.47 14.66 3.04
C THR A 154 17.61 15.84 3.52
N ASP A 155 16.29 15.64 3.72
CA ASP A 155 15.38 16.70 4.16
C ASP A 155 15.67 17.12 5.62
N ARG A 156 16.01 16.14 6.49
CA ARG A 156 16.45 16.41 7.86
C ARG A 156 17.75 17.21 7.89
N THR A 157 18.73 16.82 7.08
CA THR A 157 20.02 17.51 6.98
C THR A 157 19.85 18.94 6.48
N ILE A 158 19.03 19.17 5.44
CA ILE A 158 18.73 20.51 4.93
C ILE A 158 18.12 21.37 6.04
N THR A 159 17.14 20.86 6.78
CA THR A 159 16.49 21.61 7.87
C THR A 159 17.47 21.88 9.02
N ALA A 160 18.28 20.90 9.41
CA ALA A 160 19.26 21.05 10.48
C ALA A 160 20.36 22.09 10.17
N LEU A 161 20.71 22.25 8.88
CA LEU A 161 21.73 23.22 8.42
C LEU A 161 21.12 24.56 8.03
N ALA A 162 19.80 24.70 7.99
CA ALA A 162 19.12 25.95 7.69
C ALA A 162 19.16 26.87 8.92
N ALA A 163 19.91 27.95 8.81
CA ALA A 163 19.94 29.01 9.83
C ALA A 163 18.83 30.02 9.53
N HIS A 164 17.92 30.26 10.49
CA HIS A 164 16.77 31.16 10.33
C HIS A 164 15.93 30.86 9.06
N GLY A 165 15.73 29.59 8.75
CA GLY A 165 14.98 29.16 7.56
C GLY A 165 15.74 29.33 6.23
N LEU A 166 17.04 29.61 6.25
CA LEU A 166 17.88 29.75 5.07
C LEU A 166 18.96 28.67 5.04
N TYR A 167 18.85 27.79 4.05
CA TYR A 167 19.89 26.80 3.74
C TYR A 167 20.89 27.38 2.73
N ARG A 168 22.18 27.19 2.99
CA ARG A 168 23.28 27.69 2.16
C ARG A 168 24.21 26.54 1.76
N THR A 169 24.43 26.39 0.46
CA THR A 169 25.27 25.32 -0.10
C THR A 169 26.75 25.47 0.27
N ASP A 170 27.25 26.71 0.35
CA ASP A 170 28.63 27.01 0.76
C ASP A 170 28.89 26.61 2.23
N HIS A 171 27.95 26.91 3.12
CA HIS A 171 28.01 26.51 4.51
C HIS A 171 27.98 24.96 4.66
N HIS A 172 27.05 24.29 3.95
CA HIS A 172 27.00 22.82 3.96
C HIS A 172 28.30 22.20 3.43
N LEU A 173 28.85 22.73 2.36
CA LEU A 173 30.13 22.24 1.80
C LEU A 173 31.27 22.37 2.80
N THR A 174 31.34 23.48 3.52
CA THR A 174 32.35 23.71 4.58
C THR A 174 32.21 22.68 5.72
N ILE A 175 30.99 22.41 6.16
CA ILE A 175 30.70 21.40 7.19
C ILE A 175 31.08 19.99 6.70
N ALA A 176 30.65 19.61 5.49
CA ALA A 176 30.97 18.31 4.92
C ALA A 176 32.49 18.08 4.78
N GLN A 177 33.24 19.13 4.41
CA GLN A 177 34.68 19.09 4.35
C GLN A 177 35.31 18.92 5.75
N SER A 178 34.82 19.66 6.75
CA SER A 178 35.34 19.58 8.12
C SER A 178 35.09 18.20 8.78
N GLN A 179 34.00 17.52 8.38
CA GLN A 179 33.66 16.19 8.84
C GLN A 179 34.33 15.06 8.06
N SER A 180 35.23 15.37 7.12
CA SER A 180 35.89 14.40 6.24
C SER A 180 34.90 13.50 5.48
N THR A 181 33.76 14.04 5.11
CA THR A 181 32.75 13.33 4.33
C THR A 181 33.33 12.92 2.98
N PRO A 182 33.19 11.67 2.51
CA PRO A 182 33.59 11.29 1.18
C PRO A 182 32.83 12.13 0.12
N GLU A 183 33.56 12.67 -0.87
CA GLU A 183 33.00 13.44 -1.97
C GLU A 183 32.03 14.58 -1.53
N PRO A 184 32.48 15.56 -0.75
CA PRO A 184 31.61 16.57 -0.13
C PRO A 184 30.76 17.36 -1.14
N ARG A 185 31.30 17.60 -2.35
CA ARG A 185 30.58 18.31 -3.43
C ARG A 185 29.39 17.49 -3.95
N GLU A 186 29.57 16.19 -4.15
CA GLU A 186 28.49 15.31 -4.64
C GLU A 186 27.35 15.19 -3.62
N VAL A 187 27.69 15.16 -2.33
CA VAL A 187 26.70 15.20 -1.24
C VAL A 187 25.87 16.47 -1.32
N VAL A 188 26.50 17.65 -1.42
CA VAL A 188 25.81 18.94 -1.55
C VAL A 188 24.96 18.99 -2.82
N ASP A 189 25.46 18.54 -3.96
CA ASP A 189 24.73 18.47 -5.22
C ASP A 189 23.47 17.59 -5.14
N THR A 190 23.54 16.51 -4.36
CA THR A 190 22.37 15.66 -4.11
C THR A 190 21.29 16.44 -3.33
N HIS A 191 21.66 17.24 -2.33
CA HIS A 191 20.74 18.10 -1.59
C HIS A 191 20.16 19.21 -2.50
N VAL A 192 20.98 19.82 -3.37
CA VAL A 192 20.51 20.82 -4.33
C VAL A 192 19.50 20.22 -5.31
N ARG A 193 19.74 19.00 -5.84
CA ARG A 193 18.75 18.31 -6.71
C ARG A 193 17.42 18.08 -5.97
N ARG A 194 17.49 17.74 -4.67
CA ARG A 194 16.29 17.60 -3.84
C ARG A 194 15.55 18.95 -3.68
N LEU A 195 16.24 20.01 -3.36
CA LEU A 195 15.68 21.36 -3.24
C LEU A 195 15.03 21.82 -4.55
N GLU A 196 15.66 21.58 -5.69
CA GLU A 196 15.07 21.90 -7.00
C GLU A 196 13.78 21.08 -7.28
N ALA A 197 13.71 19.84 -6.84
CA ALA A 197 12.49 19.05 -6.98
C ALA A 197 11.35 19.62 -6.11
N LEU A 198 11.64 20.00 -4.87
CA LEU A 198 10.67 20.58 -3.94
C LEU A 198 10.26 22.02 -4.34
N ARG A 199 11.15 22.79 -4.95
CA ARG A 199 10.87 24.14 -5.46
C ARG A 199 9.78 24.13 -6.54
N ARG A 200 9.78 23.14 -7.41
CA ARG A 200 8.77 23.02 -8.48
C ARG A 200 7.34 22.93 -7.98
N LEU A 201 7.14 22.57 -6.70
CA LEU A 201 5.86 22.54 -6.01
C LEU A 201 5.67 23.68 -5.01
N GLY A 202 6.63 24.62 -4.95
CA GLY A 202 6.52 25.75 -4.04
C GLY A 202 6.79 25.42 -2.57
N ILE A 203 7.33 24.21 -2.23
CA ILE A 203 7.67 23.82 -0.86
C ILE A 203 8.89 24.60 -0.36
N VAL A 204 9.86 24.85 -1.23
CA VAL A 204 11.04 25.67 -0.96
C VAL A 204 11.20 26.76 -2.03
N GLU A 205 11.87 27.84 -1.68
CA GLU A 205 12.11 28.97 -2.58
C GLU A 205 13.61 29.20 -2.74
N ARG A 206 14.05 29.41 -4.00
CA ARG A 206 15.45 29.79 -4.29
C ARG A 206 15.57 31.30 -4.21
N MET A 207 16.28 31.80 -3.21
CA MET A 207 16.47 33.24 -2.94
C MET A 207 17.61 33.84 -3.76
N ALA A 208 18.70 33.08 -3.92
CA ALA A 208 19.88 33.44 -4.70
C ALA A 208 20.63 32.19 -5.13
N GLU A 209 21.74 32.34 -5.83
CA GLU A 209 22.62 31.22 -6.15
C GLU A 209 23.15 30.58 -4.84
N GLY A 210 22.91 29.29 -4.66
CA GLY A 210 23.30 28.55 -3.47
C GLY A 210 22.53 28.89 -2.18
N VAL A 211 21.48 29.72 -2.22
CA VAL A 211 20.67 30.11 -1.04
C VAL A 211 19.21 29.77 -1.25
N TRP A 212 18.67 29.03 -0.29
CA TRP A 212 17.30 28.52 -0.31
C TRP A 212 16.54 28.86 0.94
N ARG A 213 15.30 29.35 0.79
CA ARG A 213 14.37 29.45 1.90
C ARG A 213 13.68 28.11 2.10
N VAL A 214 13.72 27.59 3.33
CA VAL A 214 13.30 26.24 3.68
C VAL A 214 12.35 26.35 4.87
N PRO A 215 11.17 25.74 4.84
CA PRO A 215 10.26 25.70 5.99
C PRO A 215 10.79 24.79 7.10
N ASP A 216 10.45 25.07 8.35
CA ASP A 216 10.89 24.28 9.50
C ASP A 216 10.35 22.83 9.47
N ASP A 217 9.20 22.62 8.86
CA ASP A 217 8.55 21.32 8.66
C ASP A 217 8.89 20.65 7.32
N LEU A 218 9.99 21.08 6.64
CA LEU A 218 10.45 20.48 5.38
C LEU A 218 10.49 18.95 5.39
N PRO A 219 10.96 18.26 6.47
CA PRO A 219 10.99 16.81 6.50
C PRO A 219 9.61 16.19 6.31
N GLU A 220 8.57 16.79 6.87
CA GLU A 220 7.19 16.31 6.72
C GLU A 220 6.60 16.66 5.36
N GLN A 221 6.80 17.89 4.87
CA GLN A 221 6.36 18.28 3.53
C GLN A 221 7.08 17.48 2.43
N GLY A 222 8.38 17.18 2.62
CA GLY A 222 9.16 16.32 1.74
C GLY A 222 8.65 14.88 1.74
N ARG A 223 8.26 14.34 2.90
CA ARG A 223 7.62 13.03 3.03
C ARG A 223 6.29 12.98 2.26
N GLN A 224 5.43 14.00 2.43
CA GLN A 224 4.15 14.10 1.71
C GLN A 224 4.37 14.19 0.19
N TYR A 225 5.34 14.97 -0.26
CA TYR A 225 5.73 15.05 -1.67
C TYR A 225 6.13 13.69 -2.24
N ASP A 226 6.97 12.94 -1.53
CA ASP A 226 7.40 11.62 -1.96
C ASP A 226 6.24 10.62 -1.97
N ALA A 227 5.38 10.66 -0.95
CA ALA A 227 4.19 9.82 -0.86
C ALA A 227 3.24 10.02 -2.05
N GLN A 228 2.98 11.28 -2.43
CA GLN A 228 2.10 11.59 -3.57
C GLN A 228 2.70 11.18 -4.92
N ARG A 229 4.01 11.32 -5.08
CA ARG A 229 4.70 11.09 -6.35
C ARG A 229 5.08 9.63 -6.60
N LEU A 230 5.41 8.89 -5.56
CA LEU A 230 5.90 7.51 -5.66
C LEU A 230 4.78 6.47 -5.51
N SER A 231 3.54 6.87 -5.25
CA SER A 231 2.45 5.94 -4.88
C SER A 231 2.90 4.99 -3.76
N ASP A 232 3.54 5.56 -2.74
CA ASP A 232 4.23 4.81 -1.68
C ASP A 232 3.22 4.22 -0.69
N VAL A 233 2.44 3.27 -1.20
CA VAL A 233 1.49 2.48 -0.43
C VAL A 233 2.11 1.14 -0.13
N ALA A 234 2.23 0.80 1.14
CA ALA A 234 2.54 -0.54 1.60
C ALA A 234 1.24 -1.25 1.99
N VAL A 235 0.96 -2.38 1.36
CA VAL A 235 -0.16 -3.25 1.73
C VAL A 235 0.39 -4.53 2.33
N GLU A 236 0.00 -4.80 3.58
CA GLU A 236 0.39 -5.99 4.32
C GLU A 236 -0.81 -6.93 4.46
N LEU A 237 -0.67 -8.16 4.00
CA LEU A 237 -1.68 -9.19 4.18
C LEU A 237 -1.69 -9.64 5.64
N ARG A 238 -2.75 -9.31 6.39
CA ARG A 238 -2.94 -9.70 7.80
C ARG A 238 -3.57 -11.07 7.94
N SER A 239 -4.48 -11.42 7.04
CA SER A 239 -5.05 -12.77 6.92
C SER A 239 -5.52 -13.00 5.48
N HIS A 240 -5.22 -14.15 4.94
CA HIS A 240 -5.78 -14.59 3.66
C HIS A 240 -7.18 -15.20 3.82
N LEU A 241 -7.57 -15.54 5.07
CA LEU A 241 -8.89 -16.09 5.36
C LEU A 241 -9.92 -14.98 5.56
N PRO A 242 -11.10 -15.12 4.97
CA PRO A 242 -12.26 -14.31 5.31
C PRO A 242 -12.57 -14.36 6.81
N ILE A 243 -13.20 -13.30 7.33
CA ILE A 243 -13.41 -13.11 8.76
C ILE A 243 -14.22 -14.28 9.38
N GLU A 244 -15.20 -14.79 8.65
CA GLU A 244 -16.09 -15.87 9.10
C GLU A 244 -15.31 -17.17 9.33
N GLN A 245 -14.32 -17.44 8.47
CA GLN A 245 -13.47 -18.63 8.59
C GLN A 245 -12.51 -18.52 9.76
N GLN A 246 -12.12 -17.32 10.16
CA GLN A 246 -11.20 -17.10 11.28
C GLN A 246 -11.83 -17.38 12.63
N THR A 247 -13.19 -17.37 12.74
CA THR A 247 -13.88 -17.53 14.02
C THR A 247 -13.66 -18.88 14.67
N ARG A 248 -13.54 -19.97 13.89
CA ARG A 248 -13.50 -21.36 14.40
C ARG A 248 -12.30 -22.18 13.92
N VAL A 249 -11.40 -21.63 13.13
CA VAL A 249 -10.23 -22.38 12.66
C VAL A 249 -9.24 -22.62 13.80
N ILE A 250 -8.58 -23.78 13.78
CA ILE A 250 -7.44 -24.05 14.66
C ILE A 250 -6.19 -23.46 14.01
N GLY A 251 -5.73 -22.35 14.55
CA GLY A 251 -4.58 -21.58 14.05
C GLY A 251 -4.60 -20.19 14.66
N ALA A 252 -3.44 -19.53 14.70
CA ALA A 252 -3.36 -18.15 15.17
C ALA A 252 -3.84 -17.22 14.05
N THR A 253 -4.99 -16.59 14.24
CA THR A 253 -5.65 -15.72 13.25
C THR A 253 -5.42 -14.23 13.55
N TRP A 254 -5.82 -13.39 12.62
CA TRP A 254 -5.86 -11.95 12.85
C TRP A 254 -6.85 -11.56 13.98
N LEU A 255 -7.96 -12.30 14.14
CA LEU A 255 -8.89 -12.09 15.25
C LEU A 255 -8.22 -12.29 16.61
N ASP A 256 -7.35 -13.28 16.75
CA ASP A 256 -6.63 -13.51 18.02
C ASP A 256 -5.69 -12.34 18.36
N GLN A 257 -5.04 -11.77 17.34
CA GLN A 257 -4.21 -10.56 17.51
C GLN A 257 -5.07 -9.36 17.94
N ARG A 258 -6.29 -9.22 17.38
CA ARG A 258 -7.23 -8.16 17.78
C ARG A 258 -7.75 -8.35 19.21
N LEU A 259 -8.04 -9.59 19.64
CA LEU A 259 -8.44 -9.90 21.02
C LEU A 259 -7.34 -9.53 22.03
N ILE A 260 -6.08 -9.80 21.72
CA ILE A 260 -4.94 -9.41 22.58
C ILE A 260 -4.83 -7.88 22.72
N CYS A 261 -5.24 -7.13 21.69
CA CYS A 261 -5.26 -5.66 21.71
C CYS A 261 -6.62 -5.10 22.19
N ASP A 262 -7.43 -5.86 22.92
CA ASP A 262 -8.77 -5.48 23.42
C ASP A 262 -9.73 -4.98 22.33
N GLY A 263 -9.57 -5.39 21.09
CA GLY A 263 -10.43 -4.98 19.95
C GLY A 263 -10.42 -3.47 19.64
N LYS A 264 -9.46 -2.71 20.15
CA LYS A 264 -9.40 -1.24 19.98
C LYS A 264 -9.35 -0.83 18.52
N GLY A 265 -10.04 0.28 18.20
CA GLY A 265 -10.05 0.88 16.87
C GLY A 265 -10.99 0.21 15.86
N VAL A 266 -11.90 -0.65 16.31
CA VAL A 266 -12.95 -1.26 15.47
C VAL A 266 -14.22 -0.41 15.55
N GLY A 267 -14.72 0.05 14.41
CA GLY A 267 -15.94 0.84 14.31
C GLY A 267 -17.22 0.03 14.58
N ASP A 268 -18.34 0.75 14.69
CA ASP A 268 -19.65 0.17 14.98
C ASP A 268 -20.47 -0.13 13.70
N LEU A 269 -19.97 0.27 12.55
CA LEU A 269 -20.65 0.18 11.27
C LEU A 269 -19.89 -0.71 10.28
N GLY A 270 -20.61 -1.29 9.35
CA GLY A 270 -20.02 -2.00 8.23
C GLY A 270 -19.16 -3.18 8.64
N PHE A 271 -17.99 -3.31 8.02
CA PHE A 271 -17.06 -4.38 8.32
C PHE A 271 -16.59 -4.34 9.79
N GLY A 272 -16.52 -3.15 10.40
CA GLY A 272 -16.21 -3.03 11.83
C GLY A 272 -17.20 -3.75 12.72
N SER A 273 -18.52 -3.63 12.46
CA SER A 273 -19.54 -4.38 13.19
C SER A 273 -19.38 -5.89 13.00
N GLU A 274 -19.18 -6.36 11.76
CA GLU A 274 -18.93 -7.78 11.47
C GLU A 274 -17.71 -8.32 12.22
N VAL A 275 -16.66 -7.52 12.34
CA VAL A 275 -15.45 -7.85 13.11
C VAL A 275 -15.76 -7.98 14.60
N LYS A 276 -16.60 -7.12 15.18
CA LYS A 276 -17.00 -7.23 16.58
C LYS A 276 -17.74 -8.54 16.86
N ASP A 277 -18.69 -8.90 15.99
CA ASP A 277 -19.42 -10.16 16.09
C ASP A 277 -18.46 -11.36 15.94
N ALA A 278 -17.52 -11.28 15.02
CA ALA A 278 -16.51 -12.33 14.83
C ALA A 278 -15.56 -12.46 16.03
N LEU A 279 -15.17 -11.36 16.67
CA LEU A 279 -14.36 -11.36 17.91
C LEU A 279 -15.11 -12.06 19.06
N GLN A 280 -16.43 -11.82 19.19
CA GLN A 280 -17.24 -12.50 20.18
C GLN A 280 -17.28 -14.01 19.91
N GLN A 281 -17.57 -14.41 18.66
CA GLN A 281 -17.58 -15.83 18.26
C GLN A 281 -16.21 -16.49 18.46
N ARG A 282 -15.10 -15.77 18.15
CA ARG A 282 -13.75 -16.27 18.37
C ARG A 282 -13.46 -16.46 19.84
N SER A 283 -13.88 -15.55 20.71
CA SER A 283 -13.73 -15.65 22.16
C SER A 283 -14.43 -16.88 22.69
N ASP A 284 -15.67 -17.13 22.26
CA ASP A 284 -16.46 -18.32 22.70
C ASP A 284 -15.79 -19.60 22.20
N PHE A 285 -15.26 -19.62 20.97
CA PHE A 285 -14.50 -20.77 20.48
C PHE A 285 -13.20 -21.00 21.28
N LEU A 286 -12.47 -19.97 21.65
CA LEU A 286 -11.27 -20.11 22.48
C LEU A 286 -11.57 -20.63 23.87
N ILE A 287 -12.69 -20.25 24.48
CA ILE A 287 -13.18 -20.81 25.76
C ILE A 287 -13.45 -22.30 25.59
N GLN A 288 -14.17 -22.71 24.55
CA GLN A 288 -14.42 -24.11 24.25
C GLN A 288 -13.13 -24.93 24.06
N GLN A 289 -12.08 -24.30 23.52
CA GLN A 289 -10.77 -24.92 23.31
C GLN A 289 -9.88 -24.92 24.58
N GLY A 290 -10.34 -24.36 25.72
CA GLY A 290 -9.56 -24.20 26.94
C GLY A 290 -8.39 -23.22 26.81
N LEU A 291 -8.50 -22.25 25.89
CA LEU A 291 -7.49 -21.23 25.61
C LEU A 291 -7.90 -19.84 26.09
N ALA A 292 -9.08 -19.71 26.65
CA ALA A 292 -9.59 -18.51 27.32
C ALA A 292 -10.57 -18.89 28.43
N GLU A 293 -10.74 -17.98 29.39
CA GLU A 293 -11.70 -18.15 30.50
C GLU A 293 -12.56 -16.87 30.59
N ARG A 294 -13.84 -17.06 30.96
CA ARG A 294 -14.77 -15.96 31.16
C ARG A 294 -14.89 -15.61 32.65
N HIS A 295 -14.53 -14.37 32.97
CA HIS A 295 -14.68 -13.78 34.29
C HIS A 295 -15.70 -12.63 34.25
N GLY A 296 -16.96 -12.95 34.48
CA GLY A 296 -18.07 -12.01 34.33
C GLY A 296 -18.19 -11.55 32.87
N GLN A 297 -18.02 -10.26 32.62
CA GLN A 297 -18.04 -9.67 31.27
C GLN A 297 -16.69 -9.72 30.55
N ARG A 298 -15.61 -10.05 31.23
CA ARG A 298 -14.26 -10.05 30.69
C ARG A 298 -13.83 -11.45 30.29
N VAL A 299 -13.17 -11.56 29.13
CA VAL A 299 -12.51 -12.78 28.65
C VAL A 299 -11.01 -12.65 28.92
N VAL A 300 -10.45 -13.61 29.64
CA VAL A 300 -9.01 -13.70 29.93
C VAL A 300 -8.41 -14.74 29.01
N LEU A 301 -7.44 -14.32 28.18
CA LEU A 301 -6.78 -15.17 27.19
C LEU A 301 -5.58 -15.89 27.84
N ALA A 302 -5.29 -17.12 27.41
CA ALA A 302 -4.10 -17.86 27.83
C ALA A 302 -2.81 -17.11 27.44
N GLY A 303 -1.81 -17.06 28.34
CA GLY A 303 -0.59 -16.27 28.18
C GLY A 303 0.28 -16.62 26.96
N LYS A 304 0.11 -17.81 26.37
CA LYS A 304 0.82 -18.25 25.13
C LYS A 304 -0.16 -18.59 24.00
N LEU A 305 -1.30 -17.90 23.94
CA LEU A 305 -2.39 -18.20 23.01
C LEU A 305 -1.90 -18.39 21.55
N LEU A 306 -1.24 -17.40 20.97
CA LEU A 306 -0.82 -17.45 19.56
C LEU A 306 0.18 -18.58 19.28
N ALA A 307 1.10 -18.83 20.20
CA ALA A 307 2.08 -19.92 20.07
C ALA A 307 1.39 -21.29 20.15
N THR A 308 0.43 -21.45 21.07
CA THR A 308 -0.34 -22.70 21.24
C THR A 308 -1.20 -22.99 20.01
N LEU A 309 -1.93 -21.98 19.50
CA LEU A 309 -2.77 -22.12 18.30
C LEU A 309 -1.93 -22.50 17.08
N ARG A 310 -0.81 -21.80 16.86
CA ARG A 310 0.12 -22.09 15.77
C ARG A 310 0.72 -23.50 15.90
N GLY A 311 1.13 -23.90 17.10
CA GLY A 311 1.68 -25.24 17.34
C GLY A 311 0.67 -26.35 17.03
N ARG A 312 -0.59 -26.21 17.46
CA ARG A 312 -1.68 -27.15 17.13
C ARG A 312 -1.93 -27.25 15.63
N GLU A 313 -1.93 -26.11 14.95
CA GLU A 313 -2.11 -26.03 13.49
C GLU A 313 -0.97 -26.72 12.75
N LEU A 314 0.29 -26.37 13.07
CA LEU A 314 1.47 -26.96 12.45
C LEU A 314 1.55 -28.47 12.68
N ALA A 315 1.17 -28.95 13.85
CA ALA A 315 1.12 -30.39 14.13
C ALA A 315 0.07 -31.09 13.26
N THR A 316 -1.09 -30.45 13.04
CA THR A 316 -2.14 -31.02 12.17
C THR A 316 -1.71 -30.98 10.70
N ALA A 317 -1.25 -29.85 10.20
CA ALA A 317 -0.73 -29.69 8.83
C ALA A 317 0.44 -30.66 8.57
N GLY A 318 1.33 -30.81 9.56
CA GLY A 318 2.45 -31.73 9.49
C GLY A 318 2.01 -33.20 9.34
N ARG A 319 0.98 -33.63 10.06
CA ARG A 319 0.41 -34.98 9.90
C ARG A 319 -0.21 -35.20 8.52
N THR A 320 -0.96 -34.21 8.03
CA THR A 320 -1.57 -34.27 6.70
C THR A 320 -0.51 -34.38 5.60
N ILE A 321 0.51 -33.53 5.65
CA ILE A 321 1.60 -33.55 4.67
C ILE A 321 2.43 -34.84 4.78
N ALA A 322 2.64 -35.36 6.00
CA ALA A 322 3.33 -36.64 6.20
C ALA A 322 2.58 -37.81 5.55
N ALA A 323 1.24 -37.82 5.68
CA ALA A 323 0.39 -38.83 5.05
C ALA A 323 0.42 -38.71 3.49
N GLU A 324 0.48 -37.48 2.95
CA GLU A 324 0.55 -37.25 1.51
C GLU A 324 1.90 -37.62 0.90
N THR A 325 3.01 -37.36 1.63
CA THR A 325 4.36 -37.43 1.07
C THR A 325 5.17 -38.63 1.53
N GLY A 326 4.75 -39.31 2.57
CA GLY A 326 5.51 -40.36 3.25
C GLY A 326 6.70 -39.84 4.08
N LEU A 327 6.92 -38.52 4.12
CA LEU A 327 8.00 -37.90 4.88
C LEU A 327 7.59 -37.65 6.33
N GLN A 328 8.50 -37.85 7.26
CA GLN A 328 8.26 -37.57 8.69
C GLN A 328 8.25 -36.06 8.95
N HIS A 329 7.19 -35.54 9.57
CA HIS A 329 7.16 -34.16 10.08
C HIS A 329 8.02 -34.03 11.34
N ARG A 330 8.94 -33.07 11.32
CA ARG A 330 9.82 -32.74 12.45
C ARG A 330 9.60 -31.26 12.82
N PRO A 331 8.89 -30.97 13.93
CA PRO A 331 8.69 -29.58 14.35
C PRO A 331 10.00 -28.85 14.55
N ALA A 332 10.08 -27.61 14.07
CA ALA A 332 11.23 -26.73 14.32
C ALA A 332 11.13 -26.17 15.76
N ALA A 333 12.21 -26.27 16.53
CA ALA A 333 12.29 -25.67 17.85
C ALA A 333 12.59 -24.17 17.77
N ASP A 334 12.26 -23.45 18.86
CA ASP A 334 12.61 -22.03 18.97
C ASP A 334 14.13 -21.86 19.05
N GLY A 335 14.69 -20.94 18.27
CA GLY A 335 16.14 -20.74 18.13
C GLY A 335 16.82 -21.74 17.17
N GLU A 336 16.12 -22.75 16.67
CA GLU A 336 16.72 -23.78 15.82
C GLU A 336 17.09 -23.25 14.45
N ARG A 337 18.28 -23.64 14.00
CA ARG A 337 18.76 -23.41 12.62
C ARG A 337 18.37 -24.62 11.77
N VAL A 338 17.41 -24.42 10.89
CA VAL A 338 16.85 -25.44 9.98
C VAL A 338 17.50 -25.31 8.61
N ARG A 339 17.98 -26.43 8.04
CA ARG A 339 18.48 -26.53 6.68
C ARG A 339 17.67 -27.55 5.91
N GLY A 340 17.30 -27.26 4.66
CA GLY A 340 16.59 -28.22 3.80
C GLY A 340 16.31 -27.65 2.42
N VAL A 341 15.84 -28.53 1.51
CA VAL A 341 15.39 -28.14 0.18
C VAL A 341 13.98 -27.56 0.27
N TYR A 342 13.76 -26.35 -0.24
CA TYR A 342 12.44 -25.72 -0.31
C TYR A 342 11.57 -26.42 -1.35
N ARG A 343 10.62 -27.25 -0.90
CA ARG A 343 9.76 -28.06 -1.77
C ARG A 343 8.51 -27.36 -2.20
N ARG A 344 7.80 -26.74 -1.29
CA ARG A 344 6.56 -25.98 -1.55
C ARG A 344 6.26 -24.99 -0.43
N SER A 345 5.37 -24.05 -0.68
CA SER A 345 4.75 -23.27 0.40
C SER A 345 3.39 -23.84 0.76
N VAL A 346 3.00 -23.70 2.03
CA VAL A 346 1.71 -24.12 2.58
C VAL A 346 1.07 -22.88 3.20
N MET A 347 -0.19 -22.61 2.81
CA MET A 347 -0.96 -21.53 3.39
C MET A 347 -1.79 -22.08 4.55
N LEU A 348 -1.58 -21.53 5.74
CA LEU A 348 -2.25 -21.90 6.99
C LEU A 348 -2.90 -20.66 7.61
N ALA A 349 -3.86 -20.85 8.54
CA ALA A 349 -4.51 -19.71 9.20
C ALA A 349 -3.52 -18.78 9.91
N SER A 350 -2.42 -19.35 10.45
CA SER A 350 -1.33 -18.60 11.08
C SER A 350 -0.37 -17.92 10.09
N GLY A 351 -0.61 -18.03 8.77
CA GLY A 351 0.22 -17.46 7.72
C GLY A 351 0.79 -18.49 6.73
N ARG A 352 1.71 -18.03 5.89
CA ARG A 352 2.37 -18.87 4.88
C ARG A 352 3.64 -19.50 5.45
N PHE A 353 3.82 -20.81 5.18
CA PHE A 353 4.98 -21.59 5.63
C PHE A 353 5.70 -22.22 4.44
N ALA A 354 7.01 -22.33 4.55
CA ALA A 354 7.85 -23.08 3.63
C ALA A 354 8.08 -24.49 4.17
N MET A 355 7.85 -25.50 3.33
CA MET A 355 8.22 -26.88 3.61
C MET A 355 9.68 -27.08 3.22
N LEU A 356 10.55 -27.31 4.21
CA LEU A 356 11.96 -27.65 4.03
C LEU A 356 12.17 -29.14 4.26
N ASP A 357 12.67 -29.83 3.22
CA ASP A 357 13.02 -31.24 3.24
C ASP A 357 14.53 -31.40 3.48
N ASP A 358 14.91 -32.08 4.57
CA ASP A 358 16.31 -32.32 4.95
C ASP A 358 16.81 -33.72 4.57
N GLY A 359 16.00 -34.50 3.83
CA GLY A 359 16.28 -35.88 3.43
C GLY A 359 15.92 -36.92 4.49
N LEU A 360 15.70 -36.52 5.73
CA LEU A 360 15.25 -37.38 6.85
C LEU A 360 13.80 -37.12 7.23
N GLY A 361 13.24 -36.06 6.66
CA GLY A 361 11.87 -35.59 6.90
C GLY A 361 11.71 -34.16 6.45
N PHE A 362 10.65 -33.49 6.94
CA PHE A 362 10.41 -32.10 6.60
C PHE A 362 10.06 -31.26 7.80
N ARG A 363 10.26 -29.95 7.65
CA ARG A 363 9.88 -28.91 8.62
C ARG A 363 9.08 -27.82 7.96
N LEU A 364 8.13 -27.25 8.71
CA LEU A 364 7.35 -26.08 8.31
C LEU A 364 7.94 -24.86 9.00
N VAL A 365 8.47 -23.92 8.19
CA VAL A 365 9.16 -22.71 8.65
C VAL A 365 8.41 -21.50 8.10
N PRO A 366 8.21 -20.42 8.88
CA PRO A 366 7.51 -19.23 8.38
C PRO A 366 8.12 -18.71 7.07
N TRP A 367 7.27 -18.46 6.08
CA TRP A 367 7.69 -18.02 4.76
C TRP A 367 7.93 -16.50 4.74
N LYS A 368 8.84 -16.05 3.87
CA LYS A 368 9.06 -14.62 3.56
C LYS A 368 9.25 -14.41 2.06
N PRO A 369 8.95 -13.22 1.51
CA PRO A 369 9.11 -12.92 0.07
C PRO A 369 10.51 -13.20 -0.47
N VAL A 370 11.55 -13.07 0.35
CA VAL A 370 12.96 -13.31 -0.02
C VAL A 370 13.21 -14.73 -0.59
N ILE A 371 12.34 -15.69 -0.28
CA ILE A 371 12.45 -17.07 -0.78
C ILE A 371 11.48 -17.41 -1.90
N GLN A 372 10.70 -16.45 -2.42
CA GLN A 372 9.64 -16.68 -3.41
C GLN A 372 10.14 -17.43 -4.66
N HIS A 373 11.28 -17.04 -5.20
CA HIS A 373 11.85 -17.61 -6.43
C HIS A 373 12.92 -18.70 -6.17
N ARG A 374 12.89 -19.32 -4.98
CA ARG A 374 13.94 -20.28 -4.56
C ARG A 374 13.43 -21.71 -4.39
N LEU A 375 12.32 -22.04 -5.05
CA LEU A 375 11.79 -23.39 -5.05
C LEU A 375 12.85 -24.37 -5.57
N GLY A 376 13.00 -25.52 -4.92
CA GLY A 376 14.02 -26.53 -5.24
C GLY A 376 15.43 -26.24 -4.73
N GLN A 377 15.69 -25.05 -4.18
CA GLN A 377 16.99 -24.71 -3.62
C GLN A 377 17.13 -25.13 -2.14
N THR A 378 18.35 -25.45 -1.73
CA THR A 378 18.67 -25.67 -0.31
C THR A 378 18.75 -24.32 0.39
N LEU A 379 17.91 -24.13 1.40
CA LEU A 379 17.83 -22.91 2.19
C LEU A 379 18.16 -23.19 3.64
N VAL A 380 18.57 -22.14 4.33
CA VAL A 380 18.81 -22.16 5.78
C VAL A 380 17.97 -21.07 6.44
N ALA A 381 17.29 -21.42 7.52
CA ALA A 381 16.46 -20.53 8.29
C ALA A 381 16.71 -20.69 9.78
N THR A 382 16.69 -19.59 10.53
CA THR A 382 16.65 -19.62 12.00
C THR A 382 15.27 -19.18 12.47
N VAL A 383 14.56 -20.07 13.18
CA VAL A 383 13.20 -19.83 13.67
C VAL A 383 13.27 -19.19 15.05
N ARG A 384 12.54 -18.10 15.27
CA ARG A 384 12.40 -17.44 16.58
C ARG A 384 10.93 -17.09 16.83
N GLY A 385 10.24 -17.95 17.56
CA GLY A 385 8.81 -17.81 17.81
C GLY A 385 7.99 -17.76 16.50
N ALA A 386 7.37 -16.61 16.23
CA ALA A 386 6.65 -16.34 14.98
C ALA A 386 7.57 -15.82 13.85
N ALA A 387 8.76 -15.37 14.16
CA ALA A 387 9.69 -14.78 13.22
C ALA A 387 10.64 -15.82 12.64
N VAL A 388 11.20 -15.52 11.48
CA VAL A 388 12.22 -16.30 10.81
C VAL A 388 13.27 -15.39 10.21
N SER A 389 14.52 -15.79 10.32
CA SER A 389 15.64 -15.20 9.59
C SER A 389 16.12 -16.20 8.54
N TRP A 390 16.07 -15.79 7.26
CA TRP A 390 16.53 -16.60 6.14
C TRP A 390 17.95 -16.21 5.79
N GLU A 391 18.86 -17.20 5.73
CA GLU A 391 20.21 -17.03 5.22
C GLU A 391 20.18 -17.26 3.69
N VAL A 392 20.14 -16.16 2.96
CA VAL A 392 20.16 -16.19 1.51
C VAL A 392 21.59 -15.91 1.05
N GLY A 393 22.37 -16.96 0.77
CA GLY A 393 23.72 -16.83 0.24
C GLY A 393 23.70 -15.99 -1.05
N ARG A 394 24.61 -15.02 -1.19
CA ARG A 394 24.93 -14.43 -2.49
C ARG A 394 25.41 -15.57 -3.39
N GLN A 395 24.70 -15.85 -4.48
CA GLN A 395 25.27 -16.64 -5.56
C GLN A 395 26.54 -15.91 -6.03
N ARG A 396 27.71 -16.45 -5.70
CA ARG A 396 28.92 -16.14 -6.47
C ARG A 396 28.63 -16.67 -7.87
N GLY A 397 28.52 -15.78 -8.84
CA GLY A 397 28.51 -16.16 -10.24
C GLY A 397 29.74 -17.02 -10.54
N PRO A 398 29.67 -17.91 -11.56
CA PRO A 398 30.84 -18.69 -11.95
C PRO A 398 31.98 -17.72 -12.26
N ALA A 399 33.11 -17.91 -11.59
CA ALA A 399 34.34 -17.24 -11.97
C ALA A 399 34.67 -17.75 -13.39
N VAL A 400 34.57 -16.83 -14.37
CA VAL A 400 35.11 -17.07 -15.70
C VAL A 400 36.62 -17.10 -15.54
N GLY A 401 37.19 -18.30 -15.64
CA GLY A 401 38.61 -18.53 -15.78
C GLY A 401 39.03 -18.31 -17.23
#